data_90d030afbf03ebbe226ed8cc1eea04a1
#
_entry.id   90d030afbf03ebbe226ed8cc1eea04a1
#
_cell.length_a   1.000
_cell.length_b   1.000
_cell.length_c   1.000
_cell.angle_alpha   90.00
_cell.angle_beta   90.00
_cell.angle_gamma   90.00
#
_symmetry.space_group_name_H-M   'P 1'
#
loop_
_entity.id
_entity.type
_entity.pdbx_description
1 polymer ?
#
loop_
_entity_poly.entity_id
_entity_poly.type
_entity_poly.pdbx_seq_one_letter_code
_entity_poly.pdbx_strand_id
1 'polypeptide(L)'
;LCFISVLYACNSQDKRVLMGKTEYQQTLNASYKDATKSPLKKKDLKKFKGLDFFPIDSTFIVTAKLVKTINAPTFEMATTTSRKPLYKEYGVLTFSLKGKGCKLTIYQSQDDLRDEKYKDYLFLPFTDDTSGNESYGGGRYMDVLITDENTDGTILLNFNNTYNPY
;
A
#
# COMPACT_ATOMS: atom_id res chain seq x y z
N LEU A 1 40.19 28.87 -27.04
CA LEU A 1 39.64 27.61 -26.51
C LEU A 1 38.38 27.94 -25.74
N CYS A 2 37.22 27.64 -26.36
CA CYS A 2 35.92 27.77 -25.71
C CYS A 2 35.57 26.45 -25.05
N PHE A 3 35.51 26.42 -23.70
CA PHE A 3 34.99 25.25 -22.97
C PHE A 3 33.46 25.33 -22.96
N ILE A 4 32.81 24.47 -23.71
CA ILE A 4 31.37 24.22 -23.61
C ILE A 4 31.17 23.23 -22.47
N SER A 5 30.76 23.71 -21.31
CA SER A 5 30.26 22.87 -20.22
C SER A 5 28.84 22.39 -20.56
N VAL A 6 28.73 21.13 -20.99
CA VAL A 6 27.43 20.46 -21.13
C VAL A 6 26.91 20.16 -19.75
N LEU A 7 25.98 20.97 -19.29
CA LEU A 7 25.17 20.67 -18.10
C LEU A 7 24.24 19.50 -18.45
N TYR A 8 24.58 18.30 -18.01
CA TYR A 8 23.64 17.21 -17.95
C TYR A 8 22.59 17.56 -16.88
N ALA A 9 21.49 18.17 -17.31
CA ALA A 9 20.28 18.20 -16.50
C ALA A 9 19.81 16.76 -16.34
N CYS A 10 20.06 16.15 -15.19
CA CYS A 10 19.39 14.94 -14.77
C CYS A 10 17.90 15.25 -14.71
N ASN A 11 17.20 14.89 -15.76
CA ASN A 11 15.74 15.00 -15.80
C ASN A 11 15.17 13.90 -14.92
N SER A 12 14.83 14.23 -13.68
CA SER A 12 14.23 13.31 -12.70
C SER A 12 12.74 13.04 -13.00
N GLN A 13 12.31 13.26 -14.23
CA GLN A 13 10.89 13.39 -14.57
C GLN A 13 10.11 12.09 -14.83
N ASP A 14 10.72 10.92 -14.90
CA ASP A 14 9.97 9.74 -15.35
C ASP A 14 9.98 8.55 -14.38
N LYS A 15 9.91 8.81 -13.08
CA LYS A 15 9.84 7.72 -12.10
C LYS A 15 8.44 7.13 -11.90
N ARG A 16 7.38 7.78 -12.40
CA ARG A 16 5.99 7.42 -12.09
C ARG A 16 5.18 7.19 -13.35
N VAL A 17 4.25 6.25 -13.27
CA VAL A 17 3.38 5.85 -14.37
C VAL A 17 1.96 6.32 -14.12
N LEU A 18 1.54 7.39 -14.80
CA LEU A 18 0.15 7.80 -14.81
C LEU A 18 -0.70 6.76 -15.56
N MET A 19 -1.96 6.62 -15.20
CA MET A 19 -2.96 5.72 -15.81
C MET A 19 -2.78 4.22 -15.52
N GLY A 20 -1.71 3.82 -14.85
CA GLY A 20 -1.49 2.43 -14.44
C GLY A 20 -1.17 1.48 -15.61
N LYS A 21 -0.28 0.52 -15.38
CA LYS A 21 0.09 -0.52 -16.35
C LYS A 21 -0.44 -1.89 -15.94
N THR A 22 -0.56 -2.16 -14.64
CA THR A 22 -1.09 -3.44 -14.15
C THR A 22 -2.60 -3.40 -13.99
N GLU A 23 -3.23 -4.55 -13.95
CA GLU A 23 -4.67 -4.68 -13.67
C GLU A 23 -5.04 -4.01 -12.35
N TYR A 24 -4.23 -4.21 -11.30
CA TYR A 24 -4.41 -3.54 -10.02
C TYR A 24 -4.43 -2.01 -10.16
N GLN A 25 -3.43 -1.43 -10.82
CA GLN A 25 -3.34 0.01 -11.02
C GLN A 25 -4.51 0.57 -11.86
N GLN A 26 -4.91 -0.17 -12.89
CA GLN A 26 -6.07 0.19 -13.74
C GLN A 26 -7.37 0.14 -12.94
N THR A 27 -7.59 -0.91 -12.15
CA THR A 27 -8.77 -1.06 -11.29
C THR A 27 -8.83 0.04 -10.24
N LEU A 28 -7.70 0.37 -9.62
CA LEU A 28 -7.62 1.45 -8.64
C LEU A 28 -7.94 2.81 -9.28
N ASN A 29 -7.39 3.12 -10.45
CA ASN A 29 -7.72 4.32 -11.20
C ASN A 29 -9.20 4.39 -11.59
N ALA A 30 -9.79 3.28 -12.03
CA ALA A 30 -11.21 3.21 -12.36
C ALA A 30 -12.09 3.50 -11.14
N SER A 31 -11.75 2.93 -9.99
CA SER A 31 -12.44 3.18 -8.71
C SER A 31 -12.35 4.66 -8.29
N TYR A 32 -11.17 5.28 -8.41
CA TYR A 32 -10.99 6.70 -8.10
C TYR A 32 -11.70 7.64 -9.07
N LYS A 33 -11.90 7.23 -10.32
CA LYS A 33 -12.62 8.00 -11.34
C LYS A 33 -14.15 7.87 -11.22
N ASP A 34 -14.64 6.78 -10.63
CA ASP A 34 -16.07 6.52 -10.45
C ASP A 34 -16.63 7.42 -9.33
N ALA A 35 -17.50 8.36 -9.68
CA ALA A 35 -18.07 9.30 -8.73
C ALA A 35 -18.86 8.64 -7.58
N THR A 36 -19.28 7.39 -7.73
CA THR A 36 -20.01 6.62 -6.70
C THR A 36 -19.10 5.92 -5.70
N LYS A 37 -17.83 5.72 -6.06
CA LYS A 37 -16.82 4.96 -5.27
C LYS A 37 -15.64 5.83 -4.84
N SER A 38 -15.42 6.93 -5.57
CA SER A 38 -14.23 7.76 -5.40
C SER A 38 -14.17 8.38 -4.00
N PRO A 39 -13.01 8.27 -3.32
CA PRO A 39 -12.77 9.00 -2.09
C PRO A 39 -12.50 10.49 -2.34
N LEU A 40 -12.30 10.91 -3.58
CA LEU A 40 -11.97 12.29 -3.95
C LEU A 40 -13.14 13.24 -3.73
N LYS A 41 -12.84 14.45 -3.27
CA LYS A 41 -13.83 15.52 -3.25
C LYS A 41 -14.29 15.86 -4.68
N LYS A 42 -15.55 16.27 -4.84
CA LYS A 42 -16.15 16.58 -6.17
C LYS A 42 -15.29 17.51 -7.04
N LYS A 43 -14.63 18.50 -6.43
CA LYS A 43 -13.74 19.44 -7.14
C LYS A 43 -12.48 18.78 -7.69
N ASP A 44 -11.93 17.80 -6.95
CA ASP A 44 -10.69 17.11 -7.28
C ASP A 44 -10.97 15.98 -8.28
N LEU A 45 -12.12 15.30 -8.14
CA LEU A 45 -12.58 14.30 -9.09
C LEU A 45 -12.74 14.86 -10.51
N LYS A 46 -13.24 16.10 -10.66
CA LYS A 46 -13.36 16.75 -11.98
C LYS A 46 -12.01 16.96 -12.69
N LYS A 47 -10.92 17.04 -11.93
CA LYS A 47 -9.57 17.26 -12.43
C LYS A 47 -8.72 15.97 -12.46
N PHE A 48 -9.29 14.87 -11.97
CA PHE A 48 -8.57 13.62 -11.83
C PHE A 48 -8.18 13.04 -13.19
N LYS A 49 -6.90 12.85 -13.41
CA LYS A 49 -6.32 12.28 -14.63
C LYS A 49 -5.78 10.86 -14.44
N GLY A 50 -5.60 10.43 -13.23
CA GLY A 50 -5.03 9.15 -12.84
C GLY A 50 -4.15 9.30 -11.59
N LEU A 51 -3.92 8.19 -10.92
CA LEU A 51 -2.98 8.10 -9.80
C LEU A 51 -1.55 8.04 -10.33
N ASP A 52 -0.65 8.62 -9.57
CA ASP A 52 0.77 8.65 -9.86
C ASP A 52 1.45 7.43 -9.21
N PHE A 53 1.77 6.43 -10.02
CA PHE A 53 2.34 5.17 -9.55
C PHE A 53 3.85 5.14 -9.66
N PHE A 54 4.51 4.46 -8.73
CA PHE A 54 5.91 4.09 -8.89
C PHE A 54 6.09 3.10 -10.06
N PRO A 55 7.26 3.09 -10.70
CA PRO A 55 7.60 2.05 -11.68
C PRO A 55 7.51 0.65 -11.05
N ILE A 56 6.99 -0.30 -11.82
CA ILE A 56 6.94 -1.69 -11.37
C ILE A 56 8.35 -2.26 -11.25
N ASP A 57 8.66 -2.82 -10.10
CA ASP A 57 9.95 -3.46 -9.81
C ASP A 57 9.68 -4.82 -9.13
N SER A 58 10.09 -5.89 -9.79
CA SER A 58 9.90 -7.26 -9.29
C SER A 58 10.68 -7.55 -8.01
N THR A 59 11.71 -6.77 -7.69
CA THR A 59 12.45 -6.91 -6.42
C THR A 59 11.60 -6.57 -5.20
N PHE A 60 10.47 -5.88 -5.41
CA PHE A 60 9.48 -5.58 -4.39
C PHE A 60 8.32 -6.60 -4.31
N ILE A 61 8.49 -7.76 -4.94
CA ILE A 61 7.61 -8.93 -4.75
C ILE A 61 8.37 -9.93 -3.90
N VAL A 62 7.90 -10.18 -2.69
CA VAL A 62 8.61 -11.01 -1.70
C VAL A 62 7.68 -12.03 -1.06
N THR A 63 8.23 -13.19 -0.72
CA THR A 63 7.53 -14.18 0.12
C THR A 63 7.83 -13.86 1.58
N ALA A 64 6.78 -13.64 2.36
CA ALA A 64 6.86 -13.37 3.78
C ALA A 64 6.38 -14.59 4.58
N LYS A 65 7.06 -14.90 5.69
CA LYS A 65 6.59 -15.87 6.68
C LYS A 65 5.64 -15.17 7.63
N LEU A 66 4.41 -15.70 7.76
CA LEU A 66 3.44 -15.23 8.73
C LEU A 66 3.55 -16.04 10.04
N VAL A 67 3.64 -15.34 11.15
CA VAL A 67 3.46 -15.89 12.49
C VAL A 67 2.22 -15.24 13.09
N LYS A 68 1.15 -16.01 13.28
CA LYS A 68 -0.11 -15.50 13.84
C LYS A 68 0.03 -15.16 15.32
N THR A 69 -0.54 -14.04 15.74
CA THR A 69 -0.58 -13.63 17.16
C THR A 69 -1.85 -14.18 17.79
N ILE A 70 -1.66 -15.15 18.67
CA ILE A 70 -2.77 -15.78 19.39
C ILE A 70 -3.24 -14.85 20.53
N ASN A 71 -4.56 -14.66 20.66
CA ASN A 71 -5.17 -13.87 21.75
C ASN A 71 -4.72 -12.40 21.81
N ALA A 72 -4.39 -11.80 20.65
CA ALA A 72 -4.08 -10.37 20.62
C ALA A 72 -5.28 -9.55 21.13
N PRO A 73 -5.06 -8.51 21.97
CA PRO A 73 -6.13 -7.63 22.40
C PRO A 73 -6.63 -6.77 21.23
N THR A 74 -7.90 -6.40 21.28
CA THR A 74 -8.47 -5.38 20.41
C THR A 74 -8.05 -4.00 20.89
N PHE A 75 -7.74 -3.09 19.97
CA PHE A 75 -7.35 -1.71 20.24
C PHE A 75 -7.95 -0.74 19.22
N GLU A 76 -8.07 0.53 19.61
CA GLU A 76 -8.43 1.62 18.70
C GLU A 76 -7.22 2.03 17.89
N MET A 77 -7.30 1.89 16.55
CA MET A 77 -6.23 2.35 15.66
C MET A 77 -6.35 3.85 15.43
N ALA A 78 -5.25 4.57 15.66
CA ALA A 78 -5.20 6.00 15.38
C ALA A 78 -5.33 6.25 13.87
N THR A 79 -6.17 7.21 13.49
CA THR A 79 -6.32 7.69 12.12
C THR A 79 -6.10 9.19 12.05
N THR A 80 -6.01 9.75 10.84
CA THR A 80 -5.95 11.21 10.61
C THR A 80 -7.29 11.91 10.83
N THR A 81 -8.34 11.16 11.14
CA THR A 81 -9.68 11.66 11.41
C THR A 81 -10.08 11.40 12.86
N SER A 82 -11.28 11.81 13.26
CA SER A 82 -11.85 11.47 14.56
C SER A 82 -12.30 10.00 14.68
N ARG A 83 -12.31 9.25 13.56
CA ARG A 83 -12.65 7.83 13.56
C ARG A 83 -11.55 7.04 14.25
N LYS A 84 -11.94 6.14 15.14
CA LYS A 84 -11.07 5.21 15.85
C LYS A 84 -11.54 3.78 15.61
N PRO A 85 -11.24 3.20 14.45
CA PRO A 85 -11.65 1.85 14.11
C PRO A 85 -10.98 0.84 15.04
N LEU A 86 -11.69 -0.23 15.36
CA LEU A 86 -11.18 -1.31 16.19
C LEU A 86 -10.40 -2.31 15.35
N TYR A 87 -9.17 -2.56 15.75
CA TYR A 87 -8.28 -3.54 15.13
C TYR A 87 -7.73 -4.51 16.18
N LYS A 88 -7.26 -5.63 15.66
CA LYS A 88 -6.50 -6.62 16.41
C LYS A 88 -5.28 -7.02 15.57
N GLU A 89 -4.14 -7.22 16.21
CA GLU A 89 -2.99 -7.82 15.54
C GLU A 89 -3.35 -9.23 15.09
N TYR A 90 -3.28 -9.47 13.79
CA TYR A 90 -3.48 -10.79 13.21
C TYR A 90 -2.20 -11.61 13.27
N GLY A 91 -1.06 -10.96 13.03
CA GLY A 91 0.23 -11.59 13.10
C GLY A 91 1.37 -10.70 12.65
N VAL A 92 2.53 -11.30 12.56
CA VAL A 92 3.76 -10.66 12.14
C VAL A 92 4.32 -11.35 10.90
N LEU A 93 4.60 -10.54 9.89
CA LEU A 93 5.22 -10.93 8.64
C LEU A 93 6.73 -10.67 8.70
N THR A 94 7.54 -11.69 8.37
CA THR A 94 9.01 -11.57 8.27
C THR A 94 9.44 -11.95 6.86
N PHE A 95 10.29 -11.14 6.25
CA PHE A 95 10.78 -11.34 4.88
C PHE A 95 12.15 -10.70 4.68
N SER A 96 12.78 -11.00 3.55
CA SER A 96 13.99 -10.30 3.11
C SER A 96 13.68 -9.42 1.91
N LEU A 97 14.10 -8.17 1.97
CA LEU A 97 13.99 -7.22 0.86
C LEU A 97 15.37 -6.65 0.54
N LYS A 98 15.87 -6.89 -0.67
CA LYS A 98 17.21 -6.45 -1.12
C LYS A 98 18.30 -6.84 -0.12
N GLY A 99 18.24 -8.09 0.40
CA GLY A 99 19.19 -8.63 1.36
C GLY A 99 19.05 -8.14 2.80
N LYS A 100 18.09 -7.28 3.09
CA LYS A 100 17.79 -6.81 4.45
C LYS A 100 16.59 -7.56 5.04
N GLY A 101 16.71 -8.04 6.27
CA GLY A 101 15.59 -8.61 7.02
C GLY A 101 14.57 -7.52 7.39
N CYS A 102 13.31 -7.76 7.07
CA CYS A 102 12.20 -6.87 7.34
C CYS A 102 11.14 -7.56 8.20
N LYS A 103 10.42 -6.77 8.98
CA LYS A 103 9.33 -7.24 9.84
C LYS A 103 8.19 -6.22 9.80
N LEU A 104 6.97 -6.68 9.52
CA LEU A 104 5.76 -5.87 9.52
C LEU A 104 4.66 -6.55 10.32
N THR A 105 3.85 -5.77 11.00
CA THR A 105 2.65 -6.27 11.68
C THR A 105 1.45 -6.12 10.76
N ILE A 106 0.64 -7.19 10.65
CA ILE A 106 -0.59 -7.21 9.88
C ILE A 106 -1.78 -7.28 10.83
N TYR A 107 -2.84 -6.55 10.51
CA TYR A 107 -3.98 -6.33 11.38
C TYR A 107 -5.27 -6.81 10.74
N GLN A 108 -6.26 -7.16 11.58
CA GLN A 108 -7.61 -7.46 11.17
C GLN A 108 -8.58 -6.46 11.81
N SER A 109 -9.40 -5.80 10.96
CA SER A 109 -10.48 -4.94 11.43
C SER A 109 -11.50 -5.77 12.20
N GLN A 110 -11.93 -5.27 13.35
CA GLN A 110 -12.97 -5.91 14.16
C GLN A 110 -14.35 -5.32 13.83
N ASP A 111 -14.39 -4.11 13.28
CA ASP A 111 -15.60 -3.47 12.81
C ASP A 111 -16.17 -4.14 11.56
N ASP A 112 -15.27 -4.61 10.68
CA ASP A 112 -15.63 -5.15 9.36
C ASP A 112 -15.94 -6.66 9.38
N LEU A 113 -15.70 -7.35 10.50
CA LEU A 113 -15.97 -8.80 10.61
C LEU A 113 -17.46 -9.18 10.43
N ARG A 114 -18.35 -8.20 10.54
CA ARG A 114 -19.79 -8.39 10.36
C ARG A 114 -20.21 -8.36 8.89
N ASP A 115 -19.34 -7.86 8.01
CA ASP A 115 -19.58 -7.80 6.58
C ASP A 115 -18.84 -8.96 5.91
N GLU A 116 -19.59 -9.90 5.33
CA GLU A 116 -19.05 -11.05 4.61
C GLU A 116 -18.03 -10.67 3.53
N LYS A 117 -18.17 -9.47 2.96
CA LYS A 117 -17.27 -8.95 1.95
C LYS A 117 -15.88 -8.66 2.49
N TYR A 118 -15.76 -8.27 3.75
CA TYR A 118 -14.50 -7.78 4.35
C TYR A 118 -13.93 -8.69 5.43
N LYS A 119 -14.61 -9.75 5.82
CA LYS A 119 -14.19 -10.64 6.92
C LYS A 119 -12.81 -11.25 6.74
N ASP A 120 -12.39 -11.46 5.49
CA ASP A 120 -11.11 -12.07 5.14
C ASP A 120 -10.03 -11.02 4.81
N TYR A 121 -10.34 -9.72 4.92
CA TYR A 121 -9.38 -8.66 4.66
C TYR A 121 -8.47 -8.44 5.86
N LEU A 122 -7.18 -8.36 5.56
CA LEU A 122 -6.13 -7.98 6.49
C LEU A 122 -5.50 -6.66 6.03
N PHE A 123 -5.21 -5.81 6.97
CA PHE A 123 -4.64 -4.49 6.78
C PHE A 123 -3.15 -4.49 7.10
N LEU A 124 -2.32 -4.16 6.13
CA LEU A 124 -0.86 -4.07 6.26
C LEU A 124 -0.39 -2.63 6.03
N PRO A 125 -0.33 -1.80 7.08
CA PRO A 125 0.28 -0.47 7.01
C PRO A 125 1.79 -0.56 7.17
N PHE A 126 2.53 0.30 6.48
CA PHE A 126 3.98 0.43 6.64
C PHE A 126 4.48 1.81 6.23
N THR A 127 5.64 2.17 6.74
CA THR A 127 6.43 3.32 6.29
C THR A 127 7.74 2.83 5.67
N ASP A 128 8.28 3.61 4.76
CA ASP A 128 9.59 3.38 4.13
C ASP A 128 10.27 4.71 3.80
N ASP A 129 11.42 4.65 3.13
CA ASP A 129 12.23 5.84 2.79
C ASP A 129 11.52 6.83 1.86
N THR A 130 10.40 6.43 1.21
CA THR A 130 9.58 7.33 0.39
C THR A 130 8.59 8.13 1.20
N SER A 131 8.29 7.70 2.44
CA SER A 131 7.27 8.30 3.30
C SER A 131 7.62 9.74 3.68
N GLY A 132 6.70 10.66 3.38
CA GLY A 132 6.89 12.09 3.61
C GLY A 132 7.64 12.83 2.50
N ASN A 133 8.13 12.10 1.49
CA ASN A 133 8.80 12.67 0.31
C ASN A 133 8.02 12.32 -0.97
N GLU A 134 8.20 11.11 -1.47
CA GLU A 134 7.58 10.63 -2.70
C GLU A 134 6.22 9.95 -2.47
N SER A 135 5.91 9.58 -1.22
CA SER A 135 4.63 9.02 -0.80
C SER A 135 4.09 9.73 0.45
N TYR A 136 2.88 9.39 0.88
CA TYR A 136 2.26 9.99 2.05
C TYR A 136 3.07 9.76 3.33
N GLY A 137 3.22 10.82 4.15
CA GLY A 137 4.05 10.79 5.36
C GLY A 137 3.58 9.81 6.45
N GLY A 138 2.28 9.50 6.47
CA GLY A 138 1.70 8.49 7.36
C GLY A 138 1.87 7.05 6.88
N GLY A 139 2.57 6.84 5.77
CA GLY A 139 2.84 5.52 5.21
C GLY A 139 1.90 5.11 4.09
N ARG A 140 2.12 3.91 3.58
CA ARG A 140 1.30 3.27 2.56
C ARG A 140 0.63 2.03 3.12
N TYR A 141 -0.39 1.58 2.42
CA TYR A 141 -1.21 0.44 2.82
C TYR A 141 -1.19 -0.63 1.75
N MET A 142 -1.31 -1.88 2.19
CA MET A 142 -1.56 -3.04 1.36
C MET A 142 -2.72 -3.83 1.96
N ASP A 143 -3.67 -4.19 1.11
CA ASP A 143 -4.70 -5.16 1.47
C ASP A 143 -4.17 -6.56 1.19
N VAL A 144 -4.36 -7.46 2.14
CA VAL A 144 -3.98 -8.88 2.06
C VAL A 144 -5.22 -9.69 2.45
N LEU A 145 -5.42 -10.83 1.82
CA LEU A 145 -6.52 -11.72 2.20
C LEU A 145 -6.00 -12.86 3.09
N ILE A 146 -6.83 -13.32 4.01
CA ILE A 146 -6.51 -14.52 4.81
C ILE A 146 -6.27 -15.71 3.88
N THR A 147 -6.99 -15.77 2.76
CA THR A 147 -6.87 -16.82 1.74
C THR A 147 -5.57 -16.75 0.93
N ASP A 148 -4.79 -15.66 1.04
CA ASP A 148 -3.48 -15.55 0.39
C ASP A 148 -2.39 -16.33 1.15
N GLU A 149 -2.70 -16.82 2.36
CA GLU A 149 -1.79 -17.64 3.14
C GLU A 149 -1.66 -19.04 2.54
N ASN A 150 -0.46 -19.40 2.17
CA ASN A 150 -0.12 -20.74 1.72
C ASN A 150 -0.14 -21.75 2.87
N THR A 151 -0.22 -23.03 2.54
CA THR A 151 -0.25 -24.14 3.52
C THR A 151 1.00 -24.21 4.39
N ASP A 152 2.12 -23.65 3.94
CA ASP A 152 3.37 -23.57 4.69
C ASP A 152 3.46 -22.31 5.59
N GLY A 153 2.39 -21.52 5.64
CA GLY A 153 2.29 -20.28 6.43
C GLY A 153 3.08 -19.11 5.82
N THR A 154 3.26 -19.12 4.50
CA THR A 154 3.83 -17.98 3.78
C THR A 154 2.76 -17.18 3.04
N ILE A 155 3.04 -15.91 2.78
CA ILE A 155 2.21 -15.01 1.99
C ILE A 155 3.10 -14.30 0.96
N LEU A 156 2.63 -14.18 -0.28
CA LEU A 156 3.29 -13.38 -1.31
C LEU A 156 2.86 -11.90 -1.14
N LEU A 157 3.81 -11.04 -0.82
CA LEU A 157 3.61 -9.60 -0.73
C LEU A 157 4.11 -8.92 -2.00
N ASN A 158 3.22 -8.20 -2.69
CA ASN A 158 3.58 -7.39 -3.85
C ASN A 158 3.49 -5.90 -3.49
N PHE A 159 4.61 -5.29 -3.10
CA PHE A 159 4.66 -3.88 -2.73
C PHE A 159 4.41 -2.92 -3.92
N ASN A 160 4.36 -3.41 -5.16
CA ASN A 160 3.88 -2.63 -6.29
C ASN A 160 2.36 -2.37 -6.24
N ASN A 161 1.63 -3.13 -5.42
CA ASN A 161 0.18 -3.02 -5.21
C ASN A 161 -0.17 -2.26 -3.92
N THR A 162 0.66 -1.31 -3.53
CA THR A 162 0.41 -0.48 -2.36
C THR A 162 -0.21 0.85 -2.75
N TYR A 163 -0.94 1.45 -1.83
CA TYR A 163 -1.61 2.72 -2.04
C TYR A 163 -1.42 3.68 -0.87
N ASN A 164 -1.53 4.98 -1.14
CA ASN A 164 -1.60 5.99 -0.10
C ASN A 164 -3.01 6.02 0.50
N PRO A 165 -3.15 6.21 1.83
CA PRO A 165 -4.43 6.51 2.41
C PRO A 165 -4.97 7.83 1.85
N TYR A 166 -6.29 7.96 1.82
CA TYR A 166 -6.97 9.17 1.40
C TYR A 166 -7.63 9.85 2.60
#